data_0ae98d1d79db947ec37f81f3a3fa3ad0
#
_entry.id   0ae98d1d79db947ec37f81f3a3fa3ad0
#
_cell.length_a   1.000
_cell.length_b   1.000
_cell.length_c   1.000
_cell.angle_alpha   90.00
_cell.angle_beta   90.00
_cell.angle_gamma   90.00
#
_symmetry.space_group_name_H-M   'P 1'
#
loop_
_entity.id
_entity.type
_entity.pdbx_description
1 polymer ?
#
loop_
_entity_poly.entity_id
_entity_poly.type
_entity_poly.pdbx_seq_one_letter_code
_entity_poly.pdbx_strand_id
1 'polypeptide(L)'
;MWNARVKAYLTVYLSLIIGILVTFLTTMLMAVRNETIRFETECVMDMGLDSIFAEYHRECLKQYDLLFIDSSYGEGVPDVNKTKNHLLSYMNKAFKGNNTLLSKDLTALKAANGTISDVSFASDNRGEVLRYQIGQYMKSKYGLNLVSKAVGSEDIAKRKDEFDSLNSQRESADGSVDEILNEINSTLSEEEEPYSVSNPADAVEGYRDDSMLIYALGERRQSLAYGSTDVNSLISHRTVTNGVGLMGIKDTGLMSDLSMNNYIFEKCGYFDKEKADSRLKYQIEYILKGKGDDAANLSLVASDIFKIRYAINEAYLWNSAVRKMEAEEVALAATSAVGVPALTEAVKASILFAWGYAESAQDLRILYDGHPLPNTKNDSNWNISIAELPVFAGCLDNYKISASGMEYKDYLYGFLVIKNIDEKTVRLMDVMEMDIRKTPGNEAFRMDGMIFSLSAEVNVYSSYGSSVSIKRNNMYR
;
A
#
# COMPACT_ATOMS: atom_id res chain seq x y z
N MET A 1 -4.82 84.82 -57.06
CA MET A 1 -3.77 83.90 -56.60
C MET A 1 -3.81 83.61 -55.08
N TRP A 2 -4.25 84.53 -54.24
CA TRP A 2 -4.26 84.35 -52.77
C TRP A 2 -5.28 83.29 -52.29
N ASN A 3 -6.49 83.27 -52.85
CA ASN A 3 -7.51 82.30 -52.52
C ASN A 3 -7.19 80.80 -52.87
N ALA A 4 -6.37 80.58 -53.88
CA ALA A 4 -5.94 79.23 -54.27
C ALA A 4 -4.85 78.68 -53.30
N ARG A 5 -3.94 79.54 -52.81
CA ARG A 5 -2.92 79.18 -51.82
C ARG A 5 -3.55 78.83 -50.47
N VAL A 6 -4.53 79.59 -50.00
CA VAL A 6 -5.26 79.28 -48.70
C VAL A 6 -6.02 77.98 -48.77
N LYS A 7 -6.67 77.69 -49.90
CA LYS A 7 -7.33 76.42 -50.11
C LYS A 7 -6.34 75.24 -50.13
N ALA A 8 -5.16 75.40 -50.71
CA ALA A 8 -4.14 74.35 -50.71
C ALA A 8 -3.57 74.05 -49.29
N TYR A 9 -3.33 75.07 -48.47
CA TYR A 9 -2.91 74.91 -47.09
C TYR A 9 -4.00 74.21 -46.22
N LEU A 10 -5.27 74.54 -46.42
CA LEU A 10 -6.37 74.00 -45.73
C LEU A 10 -6.53 72.48 -46.05
N THR A 11 -6.40 72.13 -47.35
CA THR A 11 -6.45 70.68 -47.74
C THR A 11 -5.30 69.89 -47.21
N VAL A 12 -4.08 70.37 -47.16
CA VAL A 12 -2.91 69.74 -46.57
C VAL A 12 -3.10 69.61 -45.06
N TYR A 13 -3.59 70.59 -44.36
CA TYR A 13 -3.85 70.60 -42.95
C TYR A 13 -4.95 69.59 -42.61
N LEU A 14 -6.04 69.56 -43.38
CA LEU A 14 -7.16 68.59 -43.17
C LEU A 14 -6.73 67.14 -43.43
N SER A 15 -5.89 66.90 -44.47
CA SER A 15 -5.38 65.56 -44.76
C SER A 15 -4.44 65.06 -43.65
N LEU A 16 -3.66 65.98 -43.05
CA LEU A 16 -2.79 65.61 -41.90
C LEU A 16 -3.54 65.30 -40.64
N ILE A 17 -4.61 66.04 -40.32
CA ILE A 17 -5.53 65.75 -39.22
C ILE A 17 -6.26 64.37 -39.42
N ILE A 18 -6.75 64.11 -40.60
CA ILE A 18 -7.35 62.88 -40.96
C ILE A 18 -6.37 61.73 -40.83
N GLY A 19 -5.12 61.89 -41.27
CA GLY A 19 -4.04 60.94 -41.11
C GLY A 19 -3.75 60.59 -39.63
N ILE A 20 -3.68 61.63 -38.78
CA ILE A 20 -3.47 61.47 -37.34
C ILE A 20 -4.66 60.74 -36.70
N LEU A 21 -5.89 61.11 -37.05
CA LEU A 21 -7.10 60.45 -36.53
C LEU A 21 -7.18 58.99 -36.96
N VAL A 22 -6.89 58.66 -38.20
CA VAL A 22 -6.87 57.26 -38.69
C VAL A 22 -5.78 56.47 -37.99
N THR A 23 -4.58 56.99 -37.79
CA THR A 23 -3.50 56.30 -37.04
C THR A 23 -3.89 56.10 -35.58
N PHE A 24 -4.52 57.05 -34.93
CA PHE A 24 -5.00 56.94 -33.57
C PHE A 24 -6.10 55.87 -33.46
N LEU A 25 -7.10 55.85 -34.33
CA LEU A 25 -8.12 54.85 -34.35
C LEU A 25 -7.59 53.45 -34.64
N THR A 26 -6.61 53.30 -35.54
CA THR A 26 -6.02 51.99 -35.84
C THR A 26 -5.19 51.47 -34.68
N THR A 27 -4.43 52.32 -33.97
CA THR A 27 -3.68 51.93 -32.77
C THR A 27 -4.62 51.54 -31.63
N MET A 28 -5.72 52.25 -31.43
CA MET A 28 -6.72 51.92 -30.44
C MET A 28 -7.39 50.55 -30.74
N LEU A 29 -7.75 50.30 -31.99
CA LEU A 29 -8.31 49.03 -32.43
C LEU A 29 -7.31 47.89 -32.26
N MET A 30 -6.03 48.11 -32.56
CA MET A 30 -4.98 47.09 -32.32
C MET A 30 -4.79 46.80 -30.85
N ALA A 31 -4.82 47.80 -29.96
CA ALA A 31 -4.73 47.62 -28.52
C ALA A 31 -5.90 46.78 -27.98
N VAL A 32 -7.14 47.14 -28.34
CA VAL A 32 -8.33 46.40 -27.96
C VAL A 32 -8.28 44.94 -28.47
N ARG A 33 -7.84 44.75 -29.73
CA ARG A 33 -7.69 43.40 -30.29
C ARG A 33 -6.67 42.56 -29.50
N ASN A 34 -5.52 43.12 -29.16
CA ASN A 34 -4.49 42.40 -28.43
C ASN A 34 -4.95 41.98 -27.02
N GLU A 35 -5.70 42.83 -26.32
CA GLU A 35 -6.30 42.48 -25.02
C GLU A 35 -7.38 41.41 -25.18
N THR A 36 -8.20 41.47 -26.24
CA THR A 36 -9.20 40.44 -26.54
C THR A 36 -8.53 39.11 -26.84
N ILE A 37 -7.46 39.08 -27.63
CA ILE A 37 -6.67 37.88 -27.94
C ILE A 37 -6.12 37.26 -26.66
N ARG A 38 -5.56 38.08 -25.76
CA ARG A 38 -5.02 37.61 -24.49
C ARG A 38 -6.13 36.98 -23.61
N PHE A 39 -7.21 37.71 -23.42
CA PHE A 39 -8.34 37.25 -22.61
C PHE A 39 -8.96 35.94 -23.15
N GLU A 40 -9.23 35.88 -24.47
CA GLU A 40 -9.75 34.69 -25.11
C GLU A 40 -8.79 33.51 -24.98
N THR A 41 -7.48 33.74 -25.14
CA THR A 41 -6.47 32.68 -24.94
C THR A 41 -6.45 32.16 -23.50
N GLU A 42 -6.55 33.06 -22.51
CA GLU A 42 -6.65 32.67 -21.08
C GLU A 42 -7.87 31.80 -20.80
N CYS A 43 -9.04 32.22 -21.23
CA CYS A 43 -10.29 31.47 -21.07
C CYS A 43 -10.23 30.07 -21.74
N VAL A 44 -9.72 30.02 -22.98
CA VAL A 44 -9.62 28.77 -23.75
C VAL A 44 -8.55 27.86 -23.16
N MET A 45 -7.48 28.39 -22.60
CA MET A 45 -6.46 27.60 -21.89
C MET A 45 -7.05 26.95 -20.64
N ASP A 46 -7.78 27.71 -19.82
CA ASP A 46 -8.43 27.20 -18.62
C ASP A 46 -9.47 26.12 -18.97
N MET A 47 -10.34 26.37 -19.98
CA MET A 47 -11.28 25.37 -20.50
C MET A 47 -10.58 24.10 -21.04
N GLY A 48 -9.45 24.26 -21.71
CA GLY A 48 -8.65 23.16 -22.25
C GLY A 48 -8.08 22.29 -21.12
N LEU A 49 -7.54 22.91 -20.08
CA LEU A 49 -7.03 22.21 -18.91
C LEU A 49 -8.16 21.49 -18.15
N ASP A 50 -9.30 22.14 -17.91
CA ASP A 50 -10.45 21.50 -17.27
C ASP A 50 -10.95 20.30 -18.08
N SER A 51 -10.90 20.39 -19.42
CA SER A 51 -11.24 19.27 -20.30
C SER A 51 -10.27 18.10 -20.16
N ILE A 52 -8.97 18.35 -20.05
CA ILE A 52 -7.94 17.33 -19.80
C ILE A 52 -8.17 16.67 -18.42
N PHE A 53 -8.43 17.46 -17.38
CA PHE A 53 -8.66 16.93 -16.03
C PHE A 53 -10.04 16.20 -15.93
N ALA A 54 -10.95 16.42 -16.86
CA ALA A 54 -12.16 15.63 -17.01
C ALA A 54 -11.94 14.26 -17.69
N GLU A 55 -10.76 14.00 -18.30
CA GLU A 55 -10.35 12.71 -18.86
C GLU A 55 -9.79 11.75 -17.80
N TYR A 56 -10.25 11.85 -16.55
CA TYR A 56 -9.79 10.98 -15.47
C TYR A 56 -10.05 9.50 -15.76
N HIS A 57 -9.16 8.65 -15.25
CA HIS A 57 -9.25 7.20 -15.41
C HIS A 57 -10.44 6.62 -14.62
N ARG A 58 -11.47 6.14 -15.32
CA ARG A 58 -12.76 5.74 -14.71
C ARG A 58 -12.66 4.61 -13.71
N GLU A 59 -11.88 3.56 -13.99
CA GLU A 59 -11.76 2.43 -13.10
C GLU A 59 -10.96 2.79 -11.84
N CYS A 60 -9.99 3.72 -11.93
CA CYS A 60 -9.29 4.24 -10.78
C CYS A 60 -10.24 4.98 -9.81
N LEU A 61 -11.14 5.81 -10.36
CA LEU A 61 -12.18 6.46 -9.57
C LEU A 61 -13.18 5.45 -8.99
N LYS A 62 -13.69 4.53 -9.81
CA LYS A 62 -14.74 3.58 -9.42
C LYS A 62 -14.32 2.61 -8.32
N GLN A 63 -13.08 2.07 -8.40
CA GLN A 63 -12.59 1.06 -7.46
C GLN A 63 -11.90 1.67 -6.24
N TYR A 64 -11.21 2.79 -6.43
CA TYR A 64 -10.31 3.38 -5.45
C TYR A 64 -10.68 4.80 -5.02
N ASP A 65 -11.70 5.43 -5.61
CA ASP A 65 -12.12 6.83 -5.35
C ASP A 65 -10.97 7.84 -5.52
N LEU A 66 -10.09 7.60 -6.49
CA LEU A 66 -8.93 8.44 -6.79
C LEU A 66 -9.02 8.99 -8.22
N LEU A 67 -8.56 10.23 -8.40
CA LEU A 67 -8.62 10.95 -9.65
C LEU A 67 -7.21 11.13 -10.24
N PHE A 68 -6.97 10.51 -11.39
CA PHE A 68 -5.74 10.63 -12.16
C PHE A 68 -6.05 10.61 -13.66
N ILE A 69 -5.21 11.25 -14.47
CA ILE A 69 -5.24 11.16 -15.93
C ILE A 69 -4.25 10.05 -16.35
N ASP A 70 -4.68 9.12 -17.17
CA ASP A 70 -3.76 8.15 -17.78
C ASP A 70 -3.00 8.79 -18.95
N SER A 71 -1.72 9.10 -18.75
CA SER A 71 -0.87 9.67 -19.80
C SER A 71 -0.60 8.72 -20.96
N SER A 72 -0.84 7.42 -20.78
CA SER A 72 -0.70 6.42 -21.84
C SER A 72 -1.92 6.34 -22.76
N TYR A 73 -3.09 6.81 -22.28
CA TYR A 73 -4.38 6.67 -22.96
C TYR A 73 -4.70 5.21 -23.34
N GLY A 74 -4.35 4.27 -22.42
CA GLY A 74 -4.62 2.84 -22.59
C GLY A 74 -3.50 2.05 -23.30
N GLU A 75 -2.44 2.68 -23.78
CA GLU A 75 -1.34 1.98 -24.45
C GLU A 75 -0.26 1.45 -23.50
N GLY A 76 -0.37 1.75 -22.20
CA GLY A 76 0.51 1.23 -21.15
C GLY A 76 1.91 1.85 -21.08
N VAL A 77 2.28 2.72 -22.01
CA VAL A 77 3.55 3.46 -21.98
C VAL A 77 3.23 4.92 -21.67
N PRO A 78 3.67 5.45 -20.51
CA PRO A 78 3.45 6.86 -20.16
C PRO A 78 4.03 7.80 -21.21
N ASP A 79 3.20 8.69 -21.76
CA ASP A 79 3.63 9.70 -22.74
C ASP A 79 2.88 11.02 -22.55
N VAL A 80 3.52 11.97 -21.91
CA VAL A 80 3.00 13.31 -21.66
C VAL A 80 2.70 14.08 -22.96
N ASN A 81 3.33 13.71 -24.10
CA ASN A 81 3.03 14.34 -25.40
C ASN A 81 1.61 14.03 -25.88
N LYS A 82 1.05 12.87 -25.52
CA LYS A 82 -0.35 12.57 -25.84
C LYS A 82 -1.27 13.55 -25.11
N THR A 83 -1.07 13.75 -23.80
CA THR A 83 -1.82 14.75 -23.02
C THR A 83 -1.71 16.15 -23.60
N LYS A 84 -0.49 16.57 -24.03
CA LYS A 84 -0.27 17.84 -24.75
C LYS A 84 -1.13 17.91 -26.02
N ASN A 85 -1.13 16.87 -26.82
CA ASN A 85 -1.87 16.86 -28.09
C ASN A 85 -3.40 16.95 -27.87
N HIS A 86 -3.91 16.31 -26.81
CA HIS A 86 -5.31 16.46 -26.40
C HIS A 86 -5.61 17.89 -25.98
N LEU A 87 -4.75 18.53 -25.16
CA LEU A 87 -4.89 19.94 -24.77
C LEU A 87 -4.97 20.85 -25.99
N LEU A 88 -4.02 20.74 -26.92
CA LEU A 88 -4.02 21.53 -28.15
C LEU A 88 -5.27 21.26 -29.02
N SER A 89 -5.76 20.03 -29.04
CA SER A 89 -7.00 19.68 -29.74
C SER A 89 -8.22 20.36 -29.13
N TYR A 90 -8.36 20.34 -27.79
CA TYR A 90 -9.45 21.03 -27.08
C TYR A 90 -9.40 22.54 -27.30
N MET A 91 -8.24 23.17 -27.14
CA MET A 91 -8.07 24.60 -27.40
C MET A 91 -8.43 24.97 -28.83
N ASN A 92 -7.95 24.21 -29.83
CA ASN A 92 -8.27 24.46 -31.23
C ASN A 92 -9.76 24.22 -31.57
N LYS A 93 -10.45 23.32 -30.89
CA LYS A 93 -11.91 23.14 -31.02
C LYS A 93 -12.64 24.34 -30.41
N ALA A 94 -12.21 24.83 -29.25
CA ALA A 94 -12.82 25.98 -28.57
C ALA A 94 -12.66 27.27 -29.40
N PHE A 95 -11.48 27.53 -29.99
CA PHE A 95 -11.28 28.66 -30.90
C PHE A 95 -12.17 28.62 -32.16
N LYS A 96 -12.49 27.39 -32.65
CA LYS A 96 -13.37 27.23 -33.82
C LYS A 96 -14.84 27.36 -33.50
N GLY A 97 -15.26 27.11 -32.26
CA GLY A 97 -16.66 27.07 -31.83
C GLY A 97 -17.34 28.45 -31.85
N ASN A 98 -16.61 29.55 -31.92
CA ASN A 98 -17.13 30.91 -31.91
C ASN A 98 -17.49 31.44 -33.31
N ASN A 99 -17.34 30.63 -34.35
CA ASN A 99 -17.72 31.04 -35.73
C ASN A 99 -19.21 30.84 -35.98
N THR A 100 -20.05 31.75 -35.54
CA THR A 100 -21.44 31.85 -36.00
C THR A 100 -21.50 32.65 -37.30
N LEU A 101 -22.48 32.35 -38.13
CA LEU A 101 -22.72 32.98 -39.46
C LEU A 101 -22.79 34.53 -39.45
N LEU A 102 -22.88 35.13 -38.24
CA LEU A 102 -23.02 36.57 -38.03
C LEU A 102 -21.83 37.24 -37.35
N SER A 103 -20.86 36.49 -36.79
CA SER A 103 -19.64 37.03 -36.20
C SER A 103 -18.43 36.60 -37.02
N LYS A 104 -17.81 37.56 -37.70
CA LYS A 104 -16.45 37.32 -38.23
C LYS A 104 -15.52 37.07 -37.05
N ASP A 105 -14.73 36.00 -37.14
CA ASP A 105 -13.67 35.71 -36.18
C ASP A 105 -12.67 36.89 -36.18
N LEU A 106 -12.79 37.76 -35.16
CA LEU A 106 -11.97 38.97 -35.03
C LEU A 106 -10.55 38.64 -34.52
N THR A 107 -10.36 37.48 -33.95
CA THR A 107 -9.12 37.05 -33.35
C THR A 107 -8.37 35.99 -34.17
N ALA A 108 -9.10 35.12 -34.87
CA ALA A 108 -8.59 34.05 -35.74
C ALA A 108 -7.43 33.27 -35.09
N LEU A 109 -7.68 32.73 -33.87
CA LEU A 109 -6.68 32.13 -33.03
C LEU A 109 -6.46 30.66 -33.36
N LYS A 110 -5.21 30.22 -33.17
CA LYS A 110 -4.80 28.83 -33.29
C LYS A 110 -3.71 28.51 -32.27
N ALA A 111 -3.95 27.47 -31.46
CA ALA A 111 -2.91 26.87 -30.63
C ALA A 111 -2.00 26.03 -31.55
N ALA A 112 -0.77 26.44 -31.74
CA ALA A 112 0.16 25.78 -32.66
C ALA A 112 1.16 24.88 -31.96
N ASN A 113 1.70 25.32 -30.81
CA ASN A 113 2.72 24.62 -30.05
C ASN A 113 2.43 24.73 -28.56
N GLY A 114 2.78 23.67 -27.81
CA GLY A 114 2.73 23.70 -26.37
C GLY A 114 3.78 22.78 -25.77
N THR A 115 4.08 23.01 -24.50
CA THR A 115 4.92 22.16 -23.66
C THR A 115 4.17 21.85 -22.39
N ILE A 116 4.27 20.60 -21.91
CA ILE A 116 3.84 20.21 -20.57
C ILE A 116 5.10 20.01 -19.75
N SER A 117 5.14 20.62 -18.59
CA SER A 117 6.23 20.55 -17.60
C SER A 117 5.67 20.29 -16.22
N ASP A 118 6.56 20.12 -15.24
CA ASP A 118 6.21 20.00 -13.83
C ASP A 118 5.08 18.97 -13.57
N VAL A 119 5.20 17.82 -14.23
CA VAL A 119 4.20 16.74 -14.11
C VAL A 119 4.42 15.98 -12.82
N SER A 120 3.35 15.80 -12.04
CA SER A 120 3.35 14.94 -10.85
C SER A 120 2.61 13.64 -11.16
N PHE A 121 3.31 12.53 -11.01
CA PHE A 121 2.73 11.20 -11.15
C PHE A 121 2.36 10.57 -9.81
N ALA A 122 1.38 9.68 -9.81
CA ALA A 122 0.95 8.96 -8.61
C ALA A 122 2.11 8.25 -7.88
N SER A 123 3.10 7.77 -8.64
CA SER A 123 4.25 7.02 -8.16
C SER A 123 5.43 7.87 -7.65
N ASP A 124 5.41 9.19 -7.86
CA ASP A 124 6.52 10.05 -7.48
C ASP A 124 6.89 9.93 -6.02
N ASN A 125 8.20 9.98 -5.73
CA ASN A 125 8.73 9.87 -4.37
C ASN A 125 8.15 8.66 -3.60
N ARG A 126 8.11 7.49 -4.27
CA ARG A 126 7.55 6.24 -3.72
C ARG A 126 6.07 6.35 -3.34
N GLY A 127 5.30 7.09 -4.15
CA GLY A 127 3.87 7.25 -3.99
C GLY A 127 3.43 8.39 -3.05
N GLU A 128 4.27 9.40 -2.85
CA GLU A 128 3.92 10.60 -2.08
C GLU A 128 2.64 11.27 -2.60
N VAL A 129 2.51 11.38 -3.93
CA VAL A 129 1.34 11.96 -4.59
C VAL A 129 0.09 11.11 -4.34
N LEU A 130 0.22 9.79 -4.41
CA LEU A 130 -0.87 8.87 -4.09
C LEU A 130 -1.30 9.02 -2.61
N ARG A 131 -0.34 9.05 -1.67
CA ARG A 131 -0.62 9.27 -0.24
C ARG A 131 -1.37 10.56 0.02
N TYR A 132 -0.97 11.64 -0.65
CA TYR A 132 -1.65 12.92 -0.54
C TYR A 132 -3.12 12.81 -0.95
N GLN A 133 -3.40 12.21 -2.10
CA GLN A 133 -4.78 12.08 -2.60
C GLN A 133 -5.62 11.14 -1.71
N ILE A 134 -5.04 10.05 -1.23
CA ILE A 134 -5.68 9.17 -0.24
C ILE A 134 -6.00 9.95 1.04
N GLY A 135 -5.08 10.78 1.52
CA GLY A 135 -5.30 11.64 2.69
C GLY A 135 -6.47 12.61 2.50
N GLN A 136 -6.59 13.23 1.31
CA GLN A 136 -7.71 14.11 0.97
C GLN A 136 -9.05 13.32 0.92
N TYR A 137 -9.06 12.16 0.30
CA TYR A 137 -10.23 11.29 0.26
C TYR A 137 -10.68 10.89 1.68
N MET A 138 -9.76 10.40 2.51
CA MET A 138 -10.07 9.98 3.88
C MET A 138 -10.56 11.14 4.74
N LYS A 139 -9.95 12.31 4.61
CA LYS A 139 -10.39 13.53 5.28
C LYS A 139 -11.79 13.98 4.84
N SER A 140 -12.06 13.91 3.54
CA SER A 140 -13.38 14.25 2.97
C SER A 140 -14.48 13.31 3.49
N LYS A 141 -14.18 12.01 3.58
CA LYS A 141 -15.15 10.97 3.94
C LYS A 141 -15.40 10.86 5.44
N TYR A 142 -14.35 10.96 6.26
CA TYR A 142 -14.39 10.68 7.70
C TYR A 142 -14.11 11.92 8.57
N GLY A 143 -13.78 13.05 7.98
CA GLY A 143 -13.37 14.25 8.68
C GLY A 143 -12.04 14.04 9.43
N LEU A 144 -11.88 14.73 10.57
CA LEU A 144 -10.72 14.56 11.45
C LEU A 144 -10.86 13.37 12.42
N ASN A 145 -11.99 12.65 12.39
CA ASN A 145 -12.30 11.54 13.29
C ASN A 145 -11.78 10.19 12.74
N LEU A 146 -10.59 10.17 12.14
CA LEU A 146 -9.91 8.93 11.81
C LEU A 146 -9.59 8.20 13.12
N VAL A 147 -10.29 7.11 13.37
CA VAL A 147 -10.08 6.30 14.58
C VAL A 147 -8.75 5.56 14.43
N SER A 148 -7.81 5.88 15.29
CA SER A 148 -6.61 5.05 15.46
C SER A 148 -7.02 3.76 16.17
N LYS A 149 -7.10 2.66 15.45
CA LYS A 149 -7.19 1.32 16.03
C LYS A 149 -5.80 0.79 16.45
N ALA A 150 -4.86 1.66 16.73
CA ALA A 150 -3.49 1.30 17.13
C ALA A 150 -3.44 0.64 18.53
N VAL A 151 -4.43 -0.23 18.84
CA VAL A 151 -4.40 -1.02 20.05
C VAL A 151 -3.32 -2.10 19.88
N GLY A 152 -2.22 -1.96 20.60
CA GLY A 152 -1.22 -3.02 20.70
C GLY A 152 -0.11 -3.05 19.64
N SER A 153 0.04 -2.05 18.77
CA SER A 153 1.10 -2.07 17.74
C SER A 153 2.53 -2.09 18.31
N GLU A 154 2.79 -1.36 19.39
CA GLU A 154 4.07 -1.40 20.10
C GLU A 154 4.30 -2.77 20.76
N ASP A 155 3.27 -3.37 21.34
CA ASP A 155 3.32 -4.72 21.89
C ASP A 155 3.58 -5.78 20.80
N ILE A 156 2.99 -5.62 19.62
CA ILE A 156 3.21 -6.52 18.48
C ILE A 156 4.67 -6.52 18.03
N ALA A 157 5.27 -5.33 17.86
CA ALA A 157 6.68 -5.21 17.48
C ALA A 157 7.60 -5.83 18.54
N LYS A 158 7.38 -5.48 19.81
CA LYS A 158 8.18 -5.99 20.93
C LYS A 158 8.12 -7.53 21.03
N ARG A 159 6.94 -8.13 20.93
CA ARG A 159 6.77 -9.59 21.04
C ARG A 159 7.37 -10.33 19.87
N LYS A 160 7.40 -9.73 18.69
CA LYS A 160 8.09 -10.30 17.53
C LYS A 160 9.62 -10.34 17.76
N ASP A 161 10.19 -9.30 18.37
CA ASP A 161 11.61 -9.25 18.70
C ASP A 161 11.96 -10.23 19.86
N GLU A 162 11.04 -10.43 20.82
CA GLU A 162 11.18 -11.42 21.91
C GLU A 162 11.28 -12.85 21.39
N PHE A 163 10.63 -13.18 20.26
CA PHE A 163 10.64 -14.52 19.69
C PHE A 163 12.06 -15.03 19.38
N ASP A 164 12.91 -14.20 18.79
CA ASP A 164 14.27 -14.61 18.41
C ASP A 164 15.11 -14.96 19.65
N SER A 165 14.92 -14.22 20.76
CA SER A 165 15.54 -14.52 22.04
C SER A 165 15.03 -15.82 22.64
N LEU A 166 13.70 -16.04 22.61
CA LEU A 166 13.07 -17.27 23.12
C LEU A 166 13.50 -18.50 22.30
N ASN A 167 13.61 -18.36 20.99
CA ASN A 167 14.06 -19.44 20.13
C ASN A 167 15.52 -19.82 20.43
N SER A 168 16.40 -18.84 20.67
CA SER A 168 17.78 -19.11 21.07
C SER A 168 17.87 -19.80 22.45
N GLN A 169 16.98 -19.43 23.41
CA GLN A 169 16.90 -20.08 24.70
C GLN A 169 16.41 -21.52 24.58
N ARG A 170 15.45 -21.78 23.70
CA ARG A 170 14.96 -23.13 23.38
C ARG A 170 16.11 -24.00 22.82
N GLU A 171 16.81 -23.50 21.78
CA GLU A 171 17.93 -24.22 21.18
C GLU A 171 19.03 -24.56 22.21
N SER A 172 19.28 -23.64 23.15
CA SER A 172 20.21 -23.90 24.26
C SER A 172 19.68 -24.97 25.22
N ALA A 173 18.36 -24.99 25.52
CA ALA A 173 17.78 -26.00 26.40
C ALA A 173 17.83 -27.39 25.76
N ASP A 174 17.43 -27.51 24.49
CA ASP A 174 17.47 -28.76 23.74
C ASP A 174 18.93 -29.28 23.59
N GLY A 175 19.87 -28.43 23.24
CA GLY A 175 21.29 -28.76 23.16
C GLY A 175 21.87 -29.20 24.49
N SER A 176 21.41 -28.63 25.61
CA SER A 176 21.87 -29.04 26.96
C SER A 176 21.41 -30.43 27.33
N VAL A 177 20.22 -30.89 26.86
CA VAL A 177 19.75 -32.26 27.06
C VAL A 177 20.70 -33.24 26.38
N ASP A 178 21.05 -32.98 25.12
CA ASP A 178 21.94 -33.83 24.33
C ASP A 178 23.37 -33.85 24.90
N GLU A 179 23.93 -32.70 25.29
CA GLU A 179 25.24 -32.57 25.85
C GLU A 179 25.39 -33.35 27.17
N ILE A 180 24.42 -33.18 28.09
CA ILE A 180 24.43 -33.87 29.38
C ILE A 180 24.29 -35.39 29.20
N LEU A 181 23.38 -35.83 28.29
CA LEU A 181 23.20 -37.25 27.97
C LEU A 181 24.49 -37.87 27.38
N ASN A 182 25.11 -37.16 26.43
CA ASN A 182 26.37 -37.61 25.82
C ASN A 182 27.49 -37.68 26.83
N GLU A 183 27.62 -36.72 27.75
CA GLU A 183 28.59 -36.73 28.84
C GLU A 183 28.40 -37.94 29.75
N ILE A 184 27.16 -38.20 30.20
CA ILE A 184 26.80 -39.34 31.03
C ILE A 184 27.14 -40.66 30.32
N ASN A 185 26.69 -40.80 29.08
CA ASN A 185 26.91 -42.00 28.29
C ASN A 185 28.39 -42.26 27.98
N SER A 186 29.19 -41.22 27.88
CA SER A 186 30.66 -41.34 27.68
C SER A 186 31.39 -41.89 28.91
N THR A 187 30.78 -41.86 30.10
CA THR A 187 31.31 -42.39 31.34
C THR A 187 30.97 -43.86 31.62
N LEU A 188 30.05 -44.45 30.80
CA LEU A 188 29.64 -45.82 30.91
C LEU A 188 30.71 -46.80 30.43
N SER A 189 30.74 -48.03 31.01
CA SER A 189 31.59 -49.13 30.54
C SER A 189 31.00 -49.74 29.23
N GLU A 190 31.82 -50.44 28.45
CA GLU A 190 31.41 -51.09 27.19
C GLU A 190 30.28 -52.14 27.35
N GLU A 191 30.00 -52.59 28.59
CA GLU A 191 28.95 -53.59 28.90
C GLU A 191 27.62 -52.96 29.33
N GLU A 192 27.59 -51.61 29.54
CA GLU A 192 26.36 -50.91 29.96
C GLU A 192 25.64 -50.32 28.78
N GLU A 193 24.30 -50.47 28.73
CA GLU A 193 23.48 -49.85 27.72
C GLU A 193 23.41 -48.33 27.91
N PRO A 194 23.54 -47.54 26.83
CA PRO A 194 23.49 -46.08 26.93
C PRO A 194 22.10 -45.61 27.43
N TYR A 195 22.10 -44.64 28.31
CA TYR A 195 20.87 -43.98 28.76
C TYR A 195 20.21 -43.22 27.63
N SER A 196 18.88 -43.31 27.57
CA SER A 196 18.01 -42.53 26.71
C SER A 196 16.92 -41.88 27.54
N VAL A 197 16.50 -40.69 27.16
CA VAL A 197 15.40 -39.98 27.80
C VAL A 197 14.23 -39.89 26.81
N SER A 198 13.05 -40.30 27.21
CA SER A 198 11.83 -40.12 26.45
C SER A 198 11.27 -38.72 26.73
N ASN A 199 11.77 -37.71 25.97
CA ASN A 199 11.36 -36.34 26.13
C ASN A 199 10.10 -36.05 25.27
N PRO A 200 8.96 -35.68 25.88
CA PRO A 200 7.76 -35.31 25.11
C PRO A 200 7.96 -34.13 24.13
N ALA A 201 8.98 -33.30 24.36
CA ALA A 201 9.34 -32.19 23.48
C ALA A 201 9.83 -32.67 22.11
N ASP A 202 10.48 -33.86 22.03
CA ASP A 202 11.02 -34.40 20.76
C ASP A 202 9.93 -34.59 19.71
N ALA A 203 8.72 -34.92 20.16
CA ALA A 203 7.57 -35.05 19.25
C ALA A 203 7.18 -33.73 18.58
N VAL A 204 7.45 -32.58 19.24
CA VAL A 204 7.13 -31.25 18.71
C VAL A 204 8.23 -30.76 17.75
N GLU A 205 9.48 -31.20 17.93
CA GLU A 205 10.60 -30.80 17.09
C GLU A 205 10.36 -31.14 15.61
N GLY A 206 9.82 -32.33 15.32
CA GLY A 206 9.51 -32.77 13.95
C GLY A 206 8.47 -31.91 13.23
N TYR A 207 7.73 -31.07 13.93
CA TYR A 207 6.72 -30.18 13.35
C TYR A 207 7.19 -28.73 13.12
N ARG A 208 8.40 -28.36 13.58
CA ARG A 208 8.88 -26.96 13.52
C ARG A 208 9.18 -26.47 12.11
N ASP A 209 9.53 -27.37 11.20
CA ASP A 209 9.80 -27.06 9.80
C ASP A 209 8.54 -26.97 8.95
N ASP A 210 7.39 -27.31 9.51
CA ASP A 210 6.12 -27.29 8.80
C ASP A 210 5.66 -25.84 8.52
N SER A 211 4.94 -25.67 7.42
CA SER A 211 4.27 -24.40 7.13
C SER A 211 3.21 -24.09 8.18
N MET A 212 3.23 -22.87 8.75
CA MET A 212 2.23 -22.41 9.72
C MET A 212 0.78 -22.52 9.21
N LEU A 213 0.57 -22.59 7.89
CA LEU A 213 -0.76 -22.82 7.31
C LEU A 213 -1.33 -24.21 7.62
N ILE A 214 -0.47 -25.19 7.91
CA ILE A 214 -0.93 -26.53 8.32
C ILE A 214 -1.68 -26.43 9.64
N TYR A 215 -1.13 -25.69 10.59
CA TYR A 215 -1.75 -25.47 11.90
C TYR A 215 -2.94 -24.53 11.81
N ALA A 216 -2.81 -23.42 11.09
CA ALA A 216 -3.86 -22.42 10.94
C ALA A 216 -5.12 -22.98 10.26
N LEU A 217 -4.97 -23.74 9.19
CA LEU A 217 -6.08 -24.13 8.30
C LEU A 217 -6.40 -25.63 8.32
N GLY A 218 -5.44 -26.48 8.69
CA GLY A 218 -5.61 -27.94 8.60
C GLY A 218 -5.99 -28.39 7.18
N GLU A 219 -6.99 -29.26 7.07
CA GLU A 219 -7.48 -29.75 5.79
C GLU A 219 -8.13 -28.69 4.91
N ARG A 220 -8.66 -27.59 5.49
CA ARG A 220 -9.26 -26.47 4.73
C ARG A 220 -8.27 -25.82 3.77
N ARG A 221 -6.96 -25.92 4.01
CA ARG A 221 -5.91 -25.42 3.11
C ARG A 221 -6.07 -25.93 1.67
N GLN A 222 -6.55 -27.16 1.49
CA GLN A 222 -6.70 -27.79 0.18
C GLN A 222 -7.93 -27.29 -0.60
N SER A 223 -8.94 -26.77 0.11
CA SER A 223 -10.18 -26.27 -0.49
C SER A 223 -10.16 -24.78 -0.80
N LEU A 224 -9.15 -24.02 -0.34
CA LEU A 224 -9.03 -22.59 -0.61
C LEU A 224 -8.52 -22.35 -2.03
N ALA A 225 -9.19 -21.44 -2.72
CA ALA A 225 -8.72 -20.98 -4.03
C ALA A 225 -7.75 -19.81 -3.82
N TYR A 226 -6.48 -20.03 -4.12
CA TYR A 226 -5.43 -19.01 -4.06
C TYR A 226 -5.27 -18.29 -5.38
N GLY A 227 -5.03 -16.98 -5.32
CA GLY A 227 -4.62 -16.18 -6.47
C GLY A 227 -3.10 -16.18 -6.63
N SER A 228 -2.65 -15.91 -7.85
CA SER A 228 -1.22 -15.72 -8.15
C SER A 228 -0.99 -14.64 -9.20
N THR A 229 0.19 -14.01 -9.16
CA THR A 229 0.60 -12.96 -10.10
C THR A 229 2.12 -12.97 -10.30
N ASP A 230 2.56 -12.48 -11.47
CA ASP A 230 3.96 -12.17 -11.70
C ASP A 230 4.28 -10.78 -11.14
N VAL A 231 4.98 -10.74 -10.02
CA VAL A 231 5.36 -9.49 -9.34
C VAL A 231 6.38 -8.67 -10.12
N ASN A 232 7.16 -9.27 -11.04
CA ASN A 232 8.21 -8.55 -11.78
C ASN A 232 7.63 -7.50 -12.74
N SER A 233 6.38 -7.67 -13.16
CA SER A 233 5.67 -6.73 -14.04
C SER A 233 5.07 -5.54 -13.27
N LEU A 234 5.08 -5.56 -11.94
CA LEU A 234 4.44 -4.58 -11.07
C LEU A 234 5.38 -3.42 -10.73
N ILE A 235 4.79 -2.31 -10.28
CA ILE A 235 5.51 -1.06 -10.01
C ILE A 235 6.60 -1.21 -8.94
N SER A 236 6.41 -2.10 -7.96
CA SER A 236 7.39 -2.37 -6.90
C SER A 236 8.69 -3.01 -7.40
N HIS A 237 8.69 -3.61 -8.58
CA HIS A 237 9.81 -4.38 -9.13
C HIS A 237 10.36 -3.83 -10.45
N ARG A 238 9.71 -2.84 -11.07
CA ARG A 238 10.17 -2.25 -12.32
C ARG A 238 10.71 -0.83 -12.14
N THR A 239 11.46 -0.35 -13.14
CA THR A 239 11.83 1.08 -13.24
C THR A 239 10.58 1.90 -13.55
N VAL A 240 10.35 2.95 -12.77
CA VAL A 240 9.17 3.82 -12.88
C VAL A 240 9.50 5.13 -13.58
N THR A 241 8.48 5.72 -14.23
CA THR A 241 8.54 7.09 -14.70
C THR A 241 8.45 8.02 -13.51
N ASN A 242 9.38 9.01 -13.43
CA ASN A 242 9.42 9.99 -12.35
C ASN A 242 8.99 11.36 -12.87
N GLY A 243 8.20 12.04 -12.06
CA GLY A 243 7.82 13.45 -12.22
C GLY A 243 8.51 14.34 -11.18
N VAL A 244 7.82 15.41 -10.79
CA VAL A 244 8.34 16.41 -9.84
C VAL A 244 7.83 16.25 -8.41
N GLY A 245 6.96 15.28 -8.15
CA GLY A 245 6.33 15.07 -6.84
C GLY A 245 5.33 16.17 -6.46
N LEU A 246 5.05 16.30 -5.16
CA LEU A 246 4.15 17.34 -4.64
C LEU A 246 4.86 18.69 -4.55
N MET A 247 4.65 19.56 -5.54
CA MET A 247 5.23 20.91 -5.53
C MET A 247 4.54 21.81 -4.49
N GLY A 248 5.27 22.16 -3.44
CA GLY A 248 4.81 23.15 -2.44
C GLY A 248 3.75 22.66 -1.44
N ILE A 249 3.37 21.41 -1.48
CA ILE A 249 2.44 20.79 -0.52
C ILE A 249 3.25 19.96 0.48
N LYS A 250 3.13 20.27 1.77
CA LYS A 250 3.78 19.46 2.83
C LYS A 250 2.88 18.28 3.19
N ASP A 251 3.41 17.07 3.09
CA ASP A 251 2.80 15.88 3.68
C ASP A 251 2.82 16.00 5.22
N THR A 252 1.69 15.73 5.86
CA THR A 252 1.52 15.84 7.32
C THR A 252 1.82 14.53 8.06
N GLY A 253 2.71 13.72 7.56
CA GLY A 253 3.35 12.56 8.23
C GLY A 253 2.37 11.58 8.92
N LEU A 254 2.12 11.76 10.22
CA LEU A 254 1.31 10.83 11.04
C LEU A 254 -0.14 10.67 10.53
N MET A 255 -0.78 11.76 10.06
CA MET A 255 -2.12 11.70 9.47
C MET A 255 -2.13 10.94 8.14
N SER A 256 -1.02 11.00 7.39
CA SER A 256 -0.84 10.26 6.14
C SER A 256 -0.78 8.75 6.41
N ASP A 257 -0.06 8.31 7.43
CA ASP A 257 0.09 6.88 7.76
C ASP A 257 -1.22 6.27 8.27
N LEU A 258 -1.92 6.95 9.18
CA LEU A 258 -3.23 6.53 9.68
C LEU A 258 -4.28 6.48 8.54
N SER A 259 -4.30 7.50 7.69
CA SER A 259 -5.19 7.55 6.53
C SER A 259 -4.91 6.38 5.57
N MET A 260 -3.64 6.07 5.33
CA MET A 260 -3.21 4.97 4.47
C MET A 260 -3.69 3.62 5.02
N ASN A 261 -3.47 3.34 6.31
CA ASN A 261 -3.88 2.07 6.90
C ASN A 261 -5.39 1.86 6.84
N ASN A 262 -6.18 2.89 7.19
CA ASN A 262 -7.64 2.83 7.09
C ASN A 262 -8.12 2.69 5.63
N TYR A 263 -7.48 3.37 4.69
CA TYR A 263 -7.78 3.26 3.26
C TYR A 263 -7.49 1.84 2.73
N ILE A 264 -6.36 1.25 3.12
CA ILE A 264 -6.02 -0.14 2.75
C ILE A 264 -7.10 -1.10 3.23
N PHE A 265 -7.54 -1.00 4.49
CA PHE A 265 -8.63 -1.83 5.03
C PHE A 265 -9.99 -1.60 4.36
N GLU A 266 -10.23 -0.39 3.86
CA GLU A 266 -11.46 -0.09 3.13
C GLU A 266 -11.47 -0.70 1.72
N LYS A 267 -10.35 -0.60 1.00
CA LYS A 267 -10.27 -0.93 -0.43
C LYS A 267 -9.75 -2.33 -0.73
N CYS A 268 -8.97 -2.92 0.15
CA CYS A 268 -8.29 -4.19 -0.06
C CYS A 268 -9.00 -5.36 0.65
N GLY A 269 -8.92 -6.53 0.05
CA GLY A 269 -9.34 -7.79 0.66
C GLY A 269 -8.26 -8.38 1.55
N TYR A 270 -8.68 -9.27 2.48
CA TYR A 270 -7.82 -10.06 3.36
C TYR A 270 -8.51 -11.38 3.65
N PHE A 271 -7.86 -12.31 4.35
CA PHE A 271 -8.33 -13.69 4.51
C PHE A 271 -9.80 -13.81 4.95
N ASP A 272 -10.25 -13.07 5.99
CA ASP A 272 -11.65 -13.10 6.45
C ASP A 272 -12.62 -12.35 5.54
N LYS A 273 -12.11 -11.51 4.64
CA LYS A 273 -12.87 -10.70 3.69
C LYS A 273 -12.16 -10.66 2.36
N GLU A 274 -12.20 -11.77 1.63
CA GLU A 274 -11.54 -11.88 0.34
C GLU A 274 -12.13 -10.96 -0.73
N LYS A 275 -11.28 -10.49 -1.64
CA LYS A 275 -11.70 -9.73 -2.82
C LYS A 275 -11.82 -10.66 -4.03
N ALA A 276 -13.03 -11.19 -4.25
CA ALA A 276 -13.29 -12.24 -5.22
C ALA A 276 -12.86 -11.90 -6.65
N ASP A 277 -13.05 -10.64 -7.07
CA ASP A 277 -12.74 -10.17 -8.44
C ASP A 277 -11.30 -9.71 -8.62
N SER A 278 -10.40 -9.93 -7.66
CA SER A 278 -8.98 -9.60 -7.76
C SER A 278 -8.13 -10.77 -8.25
N ARG A 279 -6.88 -10.49 -8.69
CA ARG A 279 -5.88 -11.52 -8.97
C ARG A 279 -5.37 -12.17 -7.71
N LEU A 280 -5.09 -11.36 -6.67
CA LEU A 280 -4.81 -11.82 -5.32
C LEU A 280 -6.02 -11.54 -4.44
N LYS A 281 -6.48 -12.54 -3.74
CA LYS A 281 -7.67 -12.45 -2.88
C LYS A 281 -7.35 -11.82 -1.53
N TYR A 282 -6.12 -12.07 -1.05
CA TYR A 282 -5.61 -11.63 0.25
C TYR A 282 -4.62 -10.48 0.03
N GLN A 283 -5.17 -9.31 -0.36
CA GLN A 283 -4.40 -8.15 -0.80
C GLN A 283 -3.62 -7.47 0.35
N ILE A 284 -4.18 -7.47 1.57
CA ILE A 284 -3.49 -6.89 2.73
C ILE A 284 -2.26 -7.74 3.07
N GLU A 285 -2.37 -9.07 3.03
CA GLU A 285 -1.27 -10.00 3.22
C GLU A 285 -0.18 -9.80 2.15
N TYR A 286 -0.59 -9.53 0.89
CA TYR A 286 0.36 -9.13 -0.15
C TYR A 286 1.07 -7.80 0.18
N ILE A 287 0.33 -6.78 0.59
CA ILE A 287 0.92 -5.48 0.98
C ILE A 287 1.94 -5.66 2.10
N LEU A 288 1.68 -6.56 3.04
CA LEU A 288 2.60 -6.88 4.13
C LEU A 288 3.83 -7.67 3.67
N LYS A 289 3.67 -8.68 2.79
CA LYS A 289 4.71 -9.69 2.49
C LYS A 289 5.29 -9.60 1.07
N GLY A 290 4.52 -9.18 0.05
CA GLY A 290 4.99 -8.93 -1.31
C GLY A 290 5.32 -10.17 -2.12
N LYS A 291 4.76 -11.33 -1.79
CA LYS A 291 4.92 -12.55 -2.59
C LYS A 291 3.86 -12.65 -3.69
N GLY A 292 4.22 -13.19 -4.84
CA GLY A 292 3.30 -13.32 -5.99
C GLY A 292 2.19 -14.36 -5.82
N ASP A 293 2.03 -14.94 -4.66
CA ASP A 293 1.08 -16.01 -4.37
C ASP A 293 0.38 -15.79 -3.03
N ASP A 294 -0.95 -15.96 -3.01
CA ASP A 294 -1.77 -15.77 -1.82
C ASP A 294 -1.39 -16.73 -0.68
N ALA A 295 -1.10 -18.00 -0.98
CA ALA A 295 -0.74 -18.98 0.04
C ALA A 295 0.60 -18.63 0.69
N ALA A 296 1.58 -18.15 -0.09
CA ALA A 296 2.86 -17.72 0.42
C ALA A 296 2.73 -16.47 1.34
N ASN A 297 1.93 -15.49 0.93
CA ASN A 297 1.66 -14.31 1.75
C ASN A 297 0.96 -14.67 3.06
N LEU A 298 -0.08 -15.51 2.98
CA LEU A 298 -0.85 -15.96 4.12
C LEU A 298 0.01 -16.76 5.11
N SER A 299 0.88 -17.66 4.61
CA SER A 299 1.83 -18.43 5.42
C SER A 299 2.78 -17.54 6.21
N LEU A 300 3.33 -16.51 5.55
CA LEU A 300 4.24 -15.56 6.20
C LEU A 300 3.54 -14.68 7.23
N VAL A 301 2.26 -14.34 7.02
CA VAL A 301 1.45 -13.62 8.02
C VAL A 301 1.13 -14.54 9.19
N ALA A 302 0.74 -15.80 8.94
CA ALA A 302 0.53 -16.80 9.99
C ALA A 302 1.78 -17.01 10.85
N SER A 303 2.96 -17.06 10.23
CA SER A 303 4.24 -17.13 10.93
C SER A 303 4.51 -15.93 11.83
N ASP A 304 4.20 -14.71 11.36
CA ASP A 304 4.34 -13.51 12.20
C ASP A 304 3.36 -13.53 13.40
N ILE A 305 2.13 -13.96 13.20
CA ILE A 305 1.16 -14.11 14.28
C ILE A 305 1.59 -15.19 15.26
N PHE A 306 2.09 -16.31 14.77
CA PHE A 306 2.64 -17.39 15.58
C PHE A 306 3.74 -16.89 16.53
N LYS A 307 4.70 -16.13 16.01
CA LYS A 307 5.79 -15.55 16.81
C LYS A 307 5.29 -14.71 17.98
N ILE A 308 4.27 -13.89 17.73
CA ILE A 308 3.63 -13.05 18.76
C ILE A 308 2.94 -13.94 19.81
N ARG A 309 2.19 -14.95 19.35
CA ARG A 309 1.49 -15.87 20.26
C ARG A 309 2.46 -16.71 21.08
N TYR A 310 3.54 -17.15 20.46
CA TYR A 310 4.60 -17.90 21.15
C TYR A 310 5.20 -17.07 22.29
N ALA A 311 5.54 -15.80 22.05
CA ALA A 311 6.04 -14.94 23.11
C ALA A 311 5.03 -14.74 24.26
N ILE A 312 3.73 -14.63 23.94
CA ILE A 312 2.66 -14.53 24.96
C ILE A 312 2.54 -15.83 25.76
N ASN A 313 2.57 -16.96 25.09
CA ASN A 313 2.39 -18.29 25.70
C ASN A 313 3.59 -18.66 26.57
N GLU A 314 4.81 -18.41 26.10
CA GLU A 314 6.03 -18.58 26.88
C GLU A 314 6.06 -17.70 28.12
N ALA A 315 5.70 -16.42 27.99
CA ALA A 315 5.62 -15.51 29.14
C ALA A 315 4.67 -16.02 30.23
N TYR A 316 3.55 -16.65 29.83
CA TYR A 316 2.63 -17.28 30.77
C TYR A 316 3.25 -18.54 31.41
N LEU A 317 3.81 -19.47 30.64
CA LEU A 317 4.39 -20.71 31.13
C LEU A 317 5.49 -20.47 32.16
N TRP A 318 6.45 -19.58 31.82
CA TRP A 318 7.56 -19.25 32.71
C TRP A 318 7.16 -18.48 33.97
N ASN A 319 6.01 -17.83 34.00
CA ASN A 319 5.47 -17.16 35.18
C ASN A 319 4.48 -18.00 35.99
N SER A 320 3.95 -19.10 35.45
CA SER A 320 2.99 -19.99 36.14
C SER A 320 3.71 -21.03 36.99
N ALA A 321 3.53 -20.97 38.30
CA ALA A 321 4.07 -21.97 39.21
C ALA A 321 3.46 -23.37 38.96
N VAL A 322 2.16 -23.41 38.62
CA VAL A 322 1.44 -24.64 38.32
C VAL A 322 2.01 -25.33 37.08
N ARG A 323 2.18 -24.57 35.99
CA ARG A 323 2.71 -25.11 34.71
C ARG A 323 4.16 -25.59 34.84
N LYS A 324 4.96 -24.87 35.61
CA LYS A 324 6.33 -25.31 35.90
C LYS A 324 6.38 -26.58 36.71
N MET A 325 5.48 -26.77 37.68
CA MET A 325 5.36 -28.03 38.44
C MET A 325 4.92 -29.18 37.55
N GLU A 326 3.89 -28.99 36.69
CA GLU A 326 3.45 -30.02 35.74
C GLU A 326 4.59 -30.46 34.81
N ALA A 327 5.38 -29.49 34.27
CA ALA A 327 6.53 -29.81 33.45
C ALA A 327 7.64 -30.52 34.22
N GLU A 328 7.86 -30.14 35.50
CA GLU A 328 8.86 -30.77 36.38
C GLU A 328 8.49 -32.22 36.71
N GLU A 329 7.24 -32.52 36.98
CA GLU A 329 6.75 -33.91 37.22
C GLU A 329 7.02 -34.79 36.01
N VAL A 330 6.76 -34.30 34.80
CA VAL A 330 7.04 -35.05 33.57
C VAL A 330 8.55 -35.21 33.33
N ALA A 331 9.33 -34.16 33.55
CA ALA A 331 10.76 -34.20 33.39
C ALA A 331 11.42 -35.15 34.39
N LEU A 332 10.97 -35.17 35.67
CA LEU A 332 11.43 -36.12 36.68
C LEU A 332 11.14 -37.56 36.30
N ALA A 333 9.93 -37.84 35.80
CA ALA A 333 9.57 -39.14 35.30
C ALA A 333 10.47 -39.59 34.14
N ALA A 334 10.71 -38.72 33.19
CA ALA A 334 11.52 -38.99 31.99
C ALA A 334 13.02 -39.22 32.31
N THR A 335 13.52 -38.56 33.33
CA THR A 335 14.98 -38.62 33.72
C THR A 335 15.26 -39.51 34.91
N SER A 336 14.22 -40.18 35.45
CA SER A 336 14.32 -41.00 36.68
C SER A 336 15.39 -42.08 36.63
N ALA A 337 15.59 -42.71 35.47
CA ALA A 337 16.61 -43.76 35.30
C ALA A 337 18.04 -43.23 35.37
N VAL A 338 18.24 -41.94 35.02
CA VAL A 338 19.58 -41.29 35.00
C VAL A 338 19.88 -40.62 36.33
N GLY A 339 18.90 -40.01 36.98
CA GLY A 339 18.99 -39.43 38.31
C GLY A 339 19.90 -38.19 38.42
N VAL A 340 20.15 -37.47 37.33
CA VAL A 340 20.98 -36.26 37.28
C VAL A 340 20.10 -35.00 37.28
N PRO A 341 20.13 -34.16 38.34
CA PRO A 341 19.27 -32.99 38.45
C PRO A 341 19.40 -31.97 37.31
N ALA A 342 20.61 -31.78 36.78
CA ALA A 342 20.84 -30.87 35.67
C ALA A 342 20.13 -31.33 34.39
N LEU A 343 20.07 -32.64 34.13
CA LEU A 343 19.29 -33.22 33.01
C LEU A 343 17.79 -33.00 33.20
N THR A 344 17.29 -33.14 34.42
CA THR A 344 15.88 -32.89 34.72
C THR A 344 15.48 -31.44 34.45
N GLU A 345 16.29 -30.47 34.84
CA GLU A 345 16.05 -29.05 34.57
C GLU A 345 16.12 -28.73 33.07
N ALA A 346 17.06 -29.30 32.31
CA ALA A 346 17.13 -29.13 30.86
C ALA A 346 15.90 -29.72 30.16
N VAL A 347 15.47 -30.94 30.51
CA VAL A 347 14.26 -31.58 29.97
C VAL A 347 13.00 -30.77 30.31
N LYS A 348 12.90 -30.27 31.56
CA LYS A 348 11.80 -29.39 31.97
C LYS A 348 11.72 -28.11 31.10
N ALA A 349 12.87 -27.46 30.83
CA ALA A 349 12.91 -26.30 29.97
C ALA A 349 12.47 -26.64 28.53
N SER A 350 12.98 -27.72 27.96
CA SER A 350 12.59 -28.21 26.63
C SER A 350 11.07 -28.49 26.55
N ILE A 351 10.48 -29.13 27.57
CA ILE A 351 9.03 -29.37 27.66
C ILE A 351 8.25 -28.04 27.67
N LEU A 352 8.68 -27.02 28.44
CA LEU A 352 7.98 -25.74 28.48
C LEU A 352 7.99 -25.07 27.10
N PHE A 353 9.12 -25.03 26.40
CA PHE A 353 9.22 -24.46 25.05
C PHE A 353 8.39 -25.24 24.02
N ALA A 354 8.34 -26.57 24.12
CA ALA A 354 7.47 -27.39 23.26
C ALA A 354 5.99 -27.13 23.53
N TRP A 355 5.64 -26.95 24.79
CA TRP A 355 4.25 -26.66 25.20
C TRP A 355 3.78 -25.31 24.70
N GLY A 356 4.60 -24.28 24.83
CA GLY A 356 4.31 -22.97 24.26
C GLY A 356 4.17 -22.99 22.74
N TYR A 357 4.97 -23.81 22.04
CA TYR A 357 4.83 -24.03 20.60
C TYR A 357 3.47 -24.65 20.24
N ALA A 358 3.10 -25.74 20.89
CA ALA A 358 1.85 -26.44 20.64
C ALA A 358 0.62 -25.56 20.90
N GLU A 359 0.62 -24.79 22.01
CA GLU A 359 -0.43 -23.82 22.32
C GLU A 359 -0.49 -22.67 21.28
N SER A 360 0.66 -22.27 20.74
CA SER A 360 0.70 -21.22 19.71
C SER A 360 0.16 -21.70 18.37
N ALA A 361 0.39 -22.96 18.03
CA ALA A 361 -0.23 -23.60 16.87
C ALA A 361 -1.77 -23.70 17.04
N GLN A 362 -2.23 -24.01 18.27
CA GLN A 362 -3.66 -23.98 18.61
C GLN A 362 -4.24 -22.58 18.48
N ASP A 363 -3.55 -21.56 18.95
CA ASP A 363 -3.97 -20.15 18.81
C ASP A 363 -4.15 -19.78 17.34
N LEU A 364 -3.26 -20.20 16.45
CA LEU A 364 -3.44 -19.97 15.00
C LEU A 364 -4.73 -20.61 14.49
N ARG A 365 -5.01 -21.86 14.87
CA ARG A 365 -6.24 -22.57 14.47
C ARG A 365 -7.48 -21.78 14.89
N ILE A 366 -7.54 -21.37 16.14
CA ILE A 366 -8.66 -20.60 16.71
C ILE A 366 -8.87 -19.30 15.93
N LEU A 367 -7.77 -18.58 15.64
CA LEU A 367 -7.83 -17.29 14.94
C LEU A 367 -8.30 -17.43 13.49
N TYR A 368 -7.79 -18.44 12.79
CA TYR A 368 -8.18 -18.70 11.40
C TYR A 368 -9.56 -19.38 11.26
N ASP A 369 -10.12 -19.89 12.37
CA ASP A 369 -11.53 -20.28 12.47
C ASP A 369 -12.47 -19.09 12.73
N GLY A 370 -11.92 -17.86 12.80
CA GLY A 370 -12.69 -16.63 12.98
C GLY A 370 -12.97 -16.26 14.43
N HIS A 371 -12.27 -16.85 15.39
CA HIS A 371 -12.46 -16.57 16.81
C HIS A 371 -11.38 -15.64 17.36
N PRO A 372 -11.71 -14.69 18.27
CA PRO A 372 -10.74 -13.79 18.86
C PRO A 372 -9.83 -14.52 19.86
N LEU A 373 -8.58 -14.07 19.92
CA LEU A 373 -7.58 -14.55 20.88
C LEU A 373 -7.40 -13.55 22.03
N PRO A 374 -7.40 -14.04 23.29
CA PRO A 374 -7.13 -13.16 24.44
C PRO A 374 -5.72 -12.60 24.39
N ASN A 375 -5.56 -11.34 24.84
CA ASN A 375 -4.26 -10.65 24.85
C ASN A 375 -3.26 -11.25 25.86
N THR A 376 -3.78 -11.97 26.86
CA THR A 376 -2.99 -12.64 27.90
C THR A 376 -3.51 -14.06 28.10
N LYS A 377 -2.57 -14.97 28.43
CA LYS A 377 -2.94 -16.37 28.78
C LYS A 377 -3.13 -16.52 30.28
N ASN A 378 -3.99 -17.48 30.62
CA ASN A 378 -4.25 -17.98 31.96
C ASN A 378 -4.80 -19.40 31.89
N ASP A 379 -5.03 -20.06 33.04
CA ASP A 379 -5.51 -21.45 33.09
C ASP A 379 -6.87 -21.68 32.41
N SER A 380 -7.74 -20.66 32.41
CA SER A 380 -9.07 -20.80 31.83
C SER A 380 -9.10 -20.79 30.29
N ASN A 381 -8.10 -20.16 29.66
CA ASN A 381 -7.99 -20.03 28.21
C ASN A 381 -6.80 -20.79 27.60
N TRP A 382 -6.10 -21.59 28.40
CA TRP A 382 -5.11 -22.55 27.95
C TRP A 382 -5.78 -23.81 27.41
N ASN A 383 -5.36 -24.29 26.26
CA ASN A 383 -6.03 -25.38 25.54
C ASN A 383 -5.27 -26.71 25.60
N ILE A 384 -4.01 -26.71 25.20
CA ILE A 384 -3.21 -27.94 25.12
C ILE A 384 -2.74 -28.38 26.51
N SER A 385 -3.06 -29.61 26.91
CA SER A 385 -2.47 -30.21 28.10
C SER A 385 -1.09 -30.80 27.82
N ILE A 386 -0.27 -30.95 28.86
CA ILE A 386 1.07 -31.54 28.71
C ILE A 386 1.02 -32.98 28.18
N ALA A 387 -0.04 -33.75 28.50
CA ALA A 387 -0.23 -35.09 28.01
C ALA A 387 -0.55 -35.16 26.50
N GLU A 388 -1.04 -34.07 25.92
CA GLU A 388 -1.38 -33.95 24.47
C GLU A 388 -0.18 -33.54 23.63
N LEU A 389 0.96 -33.11 24.23
CA LEU A 389 2.15 -32.65 23.48
C LEU A 389 2.60 -33.63 22.39
N PRO A 390 2.70 -34.96 22.63
CA PRO A 390 3.18 -35.89 21.60
C PRO A 390 2.24 -35.99 20.38
N VAL A 391 0.98 -35.56 20.52
CA VAL A 391 -0.06 -35.70 19.50
C VAL A 391 -0.80 -34.38 19.22
N PHE A 392 -0.23 -33.28 19.64
CA PHE A 392 -0.88 -31.94 19.63
C PHE A 392 -1.47 -31.58 18.26
N ALA A 393 -0.79 -31.95 17.17
CA ALA A 393 -1.24 -31.63 15.81
C ALA A 393 -2.63 -32.26 15.48
N GLY A 394 -2.97 -33.39 16.13
CA GLY A 394 -4.30 -34.00 16.02
C GLY A 394 -5.36 -33.41 16.97
N CYS A 395 -4.96 -32.58 17.93
CA CYS A 395 -5.83 -31.98 18.94
C CYS A 395 -6.27 -30.53 18.59
N LEU A 396 -5.73 -29.94 17.53
CA LEU A 396 -5.93 -28.53 17.20
C LEU A 396 -7.38 -28.09 16.93
N ASP A 397 -8.28 -29.02 16.63
CA ASP A 397 -9.70 -28.70 16.41
C ASP A 397 -10.53 -28.72 17.72
N ASN A 398 -9.90 -29.07 18.84
CA ASN A 398 -10.56 -29.11 20.17
C ASN A 398 -10.05 -27.92 21.03
N TYR A 399 -10.77 -26.80 21.01
CA TYR A 399 -10.36 -25.60 21.70
C TYR A 399 -11.51 -24.87 22.41
N LYS A 400 -11.15 -24.02 23.36
CA LYS A 400 -12.05 -23.12 24.07
C LYS A 400 -12.13 -21.80 23.31
N ILE A 401 -13.35 -21.30 23.09
CA ILE A 401 -13.59 -20.02 22.44
C ILE A 401 -13.58 -18.92 23.50
N SER A 402 -12.78 -17.87 23.26
CA SER A 402 -12.80 -16.67 24.08
C SER A 402 -13.91 -15.72 23.59
N ALA A 403 -14.59 -15.06 24.53
CA ALA A 403 -15.61 -14.06 24.20
C ALA A 403 -15.04 -12.72 23.74
N SER A 404 -13.74 -12.46 23.98
CA SER A 404 -13.07 -11.19 23.67
C SER A 404 -11.58 -11.39 23.42
N GLY A 405 -10.98 -10.49 22.64
CA GLY A 405 -9.57 -10.53 22.31
C GLY A 405 -9.29 -9.88 20.97
N MET A 406 -8.11 -10.17 20.41
CA MET A 406 -7.70 -9.70 19.09
C MET A 406 -8.23 -10.66 18.01
N GLU A 407 -8.89 -10.10 17.01
CA GLU A 407 -9.30 -10.81 15.80
C GLU A 407 -8.17 -10.80 14.76
N TYR A 408 -8.24 -11.62 13.73
CA TYR A 408 -7.27 -11.68 12.65
C TYR A 408 -6.98 -10.29 12.03
N LYS A 409 -8.04 -9.51 11.77
CA LYS A 409 -7.91 -8.14 11.23
C LYS A 409 -7.12 -7.19 12.14
N ASP A 410 -7.14 -7.40 13.47
CA ASP A 410 -6.44 -6.53 14.42
C ASP A 410 -4.91 -6.78 14.34
N TYR A 411 -4.50 -8.04 14.14
CA TYR A 411 -3.09 -8.37 13.85
C TYR A 411 -2.63 -7.74 12.53
N LEU A 412 -3.43 -7.85 11.46
CA LEU A 412 -3.10 -7.21 10.17
C LEU A 412 -2.96 -5.70 10.32
N TYR A 413 -3.86 -5.06 11.07
CA TYR A 413 -3.79 -3.61 11.31
C TYR A 413 -2.50 -3.24 12.07
N GLY A 414 -2.17 -4.00 13.11
CA GLY A 414 -0.92 -3.81 13.85
C GLY A 414 0.32 -3.96 12.96
N PHE A 415 0.34 -4.95 12.06
CA PHE A 415 1.43 -5.12 11.10
C PHE A 415 1.52 -3.97 10.10
N LEU A 416 0.38 -3.41 9.64
CA LEU A 416 0.39 -2.23 8.77
C LEU A 416 0.90 -0.97 9.48
N VAL A 417 0.64 -0.82 10.78
CA VAL A 417 1.14 0.33 11.56
C VAL A 417 2.66 0.32 11.66
N ILE A 418 3.26 -0.84 11.89
CA ILE A 418 4.73 -0.96 11.99
C ILE A 418 5.45 -1.05 10.62
N LYS A 419 4.70 -1.32 9.55
CA LYS A 419 5.24 -1.41 8.19
C LYS A 419 5.65 -0.05 7.66
N ASN A 420 6.82 0.03 6.99
CA ASN A 420 7.27 1.26 6.35
C ASN A 420 6.23 1.80 5.36
N ILE A 421 5.92 3.11 5.47
CA ILE A 421 4.86 3.75 4.68
C ILE A 421 5.13 3.71 3.18
N ASP A 422 6.37 3.88 2.76
CA ASP A 422 6.74 3.86 1.33
C ASP A 422 6.55 2.46 0.74
N GLU A 423 6.95 1.42 1.49
CA GLU A 423 6.83 0.04 1.03
C GLU A 423 5.35 -0.38 0.88
N LYS A 424 4.51 -0.08 1.89
CA LYS A 424 3.08 -0.39 1.80
C LYS A 424 2.37 0.43 0.73
N THR A 425 2.81 1.70 0.47
CA THR A 425 2.24 2.52 -0.59
C THR A 425 2.57 1.95 -1.98
N VAL A 426 3.83 1.57 -2.20
CA VAL A 426 4.24 0.97 -3.49
C VAL A 426 3.52 -0.35 -3.73
N ARG A 427 3.37 -1.20 -2.71
CA ARG A 427 2.61 -2.46 -2.84
C ARG A 427 1.10 -2.23 -3.00
N LEU A 428 0.55 -1.16 -2.45
CA LEU A 428 -0.83 -0.77 -2.74
C LEU A 428 -0.99 -0.40 -4.22
N MET A 429 -0.02 0.30 -4.82
CA MET A 429 -0.04 0.57 -6.27
C MET A 429 0.03 -0.72 -7.10
N ASP A 430 0.77 -1.74 -6.66
CA ASP A 430 0.75 -3.06 -7.30
C ASP A 430 -0.66 -3.67 -7.29
N VAL A 431 -1.33 -3.61 -6.13
CA VAL A 431 -2.71 -4.10 -6.00
C VAL A 431 -3.65 -3.36 -6.94
N MET A 432 -3.52 -2.03 -7.03
CA MET A 432 -4.31 -1.21 -7.94
C MET A 432 -4.06 -1.59 -9.41
N GLU A 433 -2.80 -1.82 -9.80
CA GLU A 433 -2.47 -2.29 -11.15
C GLU A 433 -3.09 -3.66 -11.44
N MET A 434 -2.97 -4.61 -10.52
CA MET A 434 -3.53 -5.95 -10.68
C MET A 434 -5.04 -5.93 -10.87
N ASP A 435 -5.75 -5.14 -10.07
CA ASP A 435 -7.21 -5.08 -10.11
C ASP A 435 -7.71 -4.35 -11.36
N ILE A 436 -7.12 -3.21 -11.70
CA ILE A 436 -7.53 -2.41 -12.86
C ILE A 436 -7.21 -3.15 -14.16
N ARG A 437 -6.06 -3.84 -14.26
CA ARG A 437 -5.70 -4.66 -15.44
C ARG A 437 -6.66 -5.82 -15.71
N LYS A 438 -7.46 -6.25 -14.73
CA LYS A 438 -8.55 -7.24 -14.94
C LYS A 438 -9.77 -6.65 -15.66
N THR A 439 -9.90 -5.35 -15.70
CA THR A 439 -11.05 -4.70 -16.34
C THR A 439 -10.81 -4.56 -17.84
N PRO A 440 -11.84 -4.83 -18.69
CA PRO A 440 -11.69 -4.76 -20.13
C PRO A 440 -11.20 -3.40 -20.62
N GLY A 441 -10.18 -3.43 -21.49
CA GLY A 441 -9.56 -2.23 -22.06
C GLY A 441 -8.51 -1.56 -21.17
N ASN A 442 -8.17 -2.14 -20.02
CA ASN A 442 -7.17 -1.63 -19.10
C ASN A 442 -6.01 -2.63 -18.86
N GLU A 443 -5.83 -3.61 -19.74
CA GLU A 443 -4.85 -4.70 -19.60
C GLU A 443 -3.41 -4.18 -19.49
N ALA A 444 -3.14 -3.00 -20.07
CA ALA A 444 -1.84 -2.33 -20.05
C ALA A 444 -1.71 -1.24 -18.99
N PHE A 445 -2.67 -1.10 -18.09
CA PHE A 445 -2.71 -0.05 -17.07
C PHE A 445 -1.45 -0.01 -16.19
N ARG A 446 -0.93 1.19 -15.91
CA ARG A 446 0.27 1.43 -15.09
C ARG A 446 0.09 2.66 -14.20
N MET A 447 0.38 2.50 -12.91
CA MET A 447 0.27 3.59 -11.93
C MET A 447 1.33 4.69 -12.12
N ASP A 448 2.49 4.36 -12.66
CA ASP A 448 3.56 5.33 -12.95
C ASP A 448 3.30 6.22 -14.19
N GLY A 449 2.17 6.04 -14.86
CA GLY A 449 1.65 6.92 -15.92
C GLY A 449 0.51 7.84 -15.49
N MET A 450 0.09 7.75 -14.22
CA MET A 450 -1.09 8.45 -13.70
C MET A 450 -0.74 9.87 -13.27
N ILE A 451 -1.17 10.89 -14.06
CA ILE A 451 -0.93 12.31 -13.80
C ILE A 451 -1.92 12.82 -12.75
N PHE A 452 -1.38 13.48 -11.72
CA PHE A 452 -2.12 14.18 -10.68
C PHE A 452 -2.18 15.69 -10.94
N SER A 453 -1.05 16.28 -11.32
CA SER A 453 -0.94 17.70 -11.65
C SER A 453 0.04 17.92 -12.79
N LEU A 454 -0.12 19.02 -13.49
CA LEU A 454 0.79 19.44 -14.55
C LEU A 454 0.82 20.97 -14.72
N SER A 455 1.92 21.46 -15.28
CA SER A 455 2.04 22.80 -15.84
C SER A 455 2.01 22.71 -17.36
N ALA A 456 1.19 23.53 -18.01
CA ALA A 456 1.17 23.62 -19.46
C ALA A 456 1.47 25.04 -19.91
N GLU A 457 2.33 25.18 -20.92
CA GLU A 457 2.61 26.42 -21.62
C GLU A 457 2.23 26.24 -23.09
N VAL A 458 1.40 27.15 -23.62
CA VAL A 458 0.88 27.05 -24.99
C VAL A 458 1.12 28.37 -25.70
N ASN A 459 1.64 28.30 -26.94
CA ASN A 459 1.79 29.41 -27.86
C ASN A 459 0.59 29.46 -28.81
N VAL A 460 -0.14 30.55 -28.75
CA VAL A 460 -1.31 30.83 -29.60
C VAL A 460 -0.97 31.94 -30.57
N TYR A 461 -1.31 31.72 -31.82
CA TYR A 461 -1.07 32.65 -32.90
C TYR A 461 -2.39 33.17 -33.47
N SER A 462 -2.47 34.46 -33.70
CA SER A 462 -3.56 35.06 -34.49
C SER A 462 -3.15 35.17 -35.96
N SER A 463 -4.07 34.90 -36.85
CA SER A 463 -3.87 35.13 -38.31
C SER A 463 -3.54 36.56 -38.65
N TYR A 464 -3.68 37.50 -37.72
CA TYR A 464 -3.38 38.91 -37.87
C TYR A 464 -1.99 39.31 -37.38
N GLY A 465 -1.11 38.32 -37.10
CA GLY A 465 0.30 38.53 -36.77
C GLY A 465 0.62 38.71 -35.28
N SER A 466 -0.38 38.59 -34.39
CA SER A 466 -0.14 38.61 -32.95
C SER A 466 0.08 37.19 -32.41
N SER A 467 0.94 37.04 -31.39
CA SER A 467 1.15 35.78 -30.68
C SER A 467 1.12 36.02 -29.17
N VAL A 468 0.60 35.06 -28.45
CA VAL A 468 0.53 35.04 -26.97
C VAL A 468 1.03 33.70 -26.47
N SER A 469 1.97 33.72 -25.52
CA SER A 469 2.36 32.55 -24.73
C SER A 469 1.67 32.61 -23.38
N ILE A 470 1.04 31.53 -22.99
CA ILE A 470 0.36 31.42 -21.69
C ILE A 470 0.79 30.16 -20.96
N LYS A 471 1.13 30.32 -19.67
CA LYS A 471 1.43 29.21 -18.76
C LYS A 471 0.35 29.10 -17.67
N ARG A 472 -0.14 27.90 -17.42
CA ARG A 472 -1.10 27.57 -16.36
C ARG A 472 -0.74 26.24 -15.70
N ASN A 473 -1.05 26.15 -14.41
CA ASN A 473 -0.90 24.94 -13.64
C ASN A 473 -2.30 24.45 -13.22
N ASN A 474 -2.52 23.16 -13.26
CA ASN A 474 -3.76 22.58 -12.75
C ASN A 474 -3.47 21.26 -12.02
N MET A 475 -4.34 20.92 -11.04
CA MET A 475 -4.25 19.70 -10.24
C MET A 475 -5.63 19.25 -9.75
N TYR A 476 -5.79 17.98 -9.43
CA TYR A 476 -6.95 17.49 -8.70
C TYR A 476 -6.96 18.02 -7.27
N ARG A 477 -8.14 18.43 -6.79
CA ARG A 477 -8.36 19.00 -5.45
C ARG A 477 -9.32 18.14 -4.64
#